data_2a62debc221b7f04a2b90347437cb7a1
#
_entry.id   2a62debc221b7f04a2b90347437cb7a1
#
_cell.length_a   1.000
_cell.length_b   1.000
_cell.length_c   1.000
_cell.angle_alpha   90.00
_cell.angle_beta   90.00
_cell.angle_gamma   90.00
#
_symmetry.space_group_name_H-M   'P 1'
#
loop_
_entity.id
_entity.type
_entity.pdbx_description
1 polymer ?
#
loop_
_entity_poly.entity_id
_entity_poly.type
_entity_poly.pdbx_seq_one_letter_code
_entity_poly.pdbx_strand_id
1 'polypeptide(L)'
;MGSLPGTLYTCTGGERVLLWTDEDRGVGFMLLTGDTELDLIRVAESIQLNPDLKPTNADRYRLALEELGDYQITGLPDNYLETEFIASPKEDGGWFAYVYRWYIDAKKNTTVELNYETFLLNGDKDEDSAQKLEPVPETPDTILKMKGGGEATTVQGMPAAVTQGHIVWVDWENKVVFQITADSMTADQLQQLADSVQ
;
A
#
# COMPACT_ATOMS: atom_id res chain seq x y z
N MET A 1 26.12 -3.95 -18.33
CA MET A 1 24.73 -3.64 -18.02
C MET A 1 24.37 -2.34 -18.70
N GLY A 2 23.30 -2.31 -19.49
CA GLY A 2 22.79 -1.06 -20.04
C GLY A 2 22.36 -0.14 -18.90
N SER A 3 22.51 1.16 -19.05
CA SER A 3 22.11 2.15 -18.06
C SER A 3 20.60 2.17 -17.93
N LEU A 4 20.05 1.50 -16.92
CA LEU A 4 18.66 1.69 -16.56
C LEU A 4 18.51 3.10 -15.98
N PRO A 5 17.48 3.85 -16.38
CA PRO A 5 17.24 5.18 -15.83
C PRO A 5 16.88 5.05 -14.34
N GLY A 6 17.57 5.84 -13.51
CA GLY A 6 17.35 5.88 -12.07
C GLY A 6 17.34 7.30 -11.55
N THR A 7 16.71 7.54 -10.42
CA THR A 7 16.65 8.84 -9.76
C THR A 7 17.22 8.75 -8.36
N LEU A 8 18.18 9.61 -8.05
CA LEU A 8 18.81 9.73 -6.73
C LEU A 8 18.17 10.91 -5.98
N TYR A 9 17.65 10.63 -4.80
CA TYR A 9 17.09 11.60 -3.87
C TYR A 9 17.97 11.74 -2.63
N THR A 10 17.96 12.94 -2.05
CA THR A 10 18.54 13.18 -0.72
C THR A 10 17.41 13.69 0.18
N CYS A 11 17.14 12.94 1.24
CA CYS A 11 16.13 13.28 2.23
C CYS A 11 16.62 14.40 3.16
N THR A 12 15.68 15.06 3.85
CA THR A 12 15.98 16.17 4.77
C THR A 12 16.87 15.73 5.93
N GLY A 13 16.81 14.45 6.34
CA GLY A 13 17.68 13.85 7.37
C GLY A 13 19.09 13.49 6.90
N GLY A 14 19.42 13.70 5.61
CA GLY A 14 20.68 13.31 5.01
C GLY A 14 20.70 11.89 4.43
N GLU A 15 19.67 11.11 4.64
CA GLU A 15 19.48 9.81 3.99
C GLU A 15 19.36 9.97 2.49
N ARG A 16 19.84 8.99 1.74
CA ARG A 16 19.77 8.99 0.27
C ARG A 16 19.03 7.77 -0.22
N VAL A 17 18.20 7.98 -1.22
CA VAL A 17 17.38 6.94 -1.86
C VAL A 17 17.69 6.94 -3.36
N LEU A 18 18.09 5.81 -3.91
CA LEU A 18 18.21 5.59 -5.35
C LEU A 18 17.10 4.64 -5.80
N LEU A 19 16.27 5.11 -6.72
CA LEU A 19 15.19 4.35 -7.32
C LEU A 19 15.46 4.12 -8.79
N TRP A 20 15.22 2.92 -9.30
CA TRP A 20 15.23 2.63 -10.74
C TRP A 20 14.30 1.45 -11.06
N THR A 21 13.91 1.34 -12.31
CA THR A 21 13.04 0.27 -12.80
C THR A 21 13.69 -0.50 -13.94
N ASP A 22 13.48 -1.79 -13.97
CA ASP A 22 13.72 -2.65 -15.12
C ASP A 22 12.34 -2.98 -15.74
N GLU A 23 11.92 -2.15 -16.69
CA GLU A 23 10.60 -2.26 -17.32
C GLU A 23 10.45 -3.59 -18.09
N ASP A 24 11.54 -4.11 -18.65
CA ASP A 24 11.53 -5.37 -19.38
C ASP A 24 11.17 -6.56 -18.48
N ARG A 25 11.51 -6.45 -17.18
CA ARG A 25 11.22 -7.47 -16.17
C ARG A 25 10.07 -7.12 -15.24
N GLY A 26 9.55 -5.88 -15.32
CA GLY A 26 8.53 -5.40 -14.40
C GLY A 26 9.00 -5.33 -12.94
N VAL A 27 10.27 -4.98 -12.71
CA VAL A 27 10.88 -4.94 -11.38
C VAL A 27 11.35 -3.53 -11.04
N GLY A 28 10.88 -3.00 -9.92
CA GLY A 28 11.39 -1.78 -9.30
C GLY A 28 12.48 -2.11 -8.26
N PHE A 29 13.45 -1.23 -8.16
CA PHE A 29 14.57 -1.34 -7.22
C PHE A 29 14.69 -0.07 -6.40
N MET A 30 14.96 -0.25 -5.11
CA MET A 30 15.25 0.83 -4.19
C MET A 30 16.51 0.51 -3.38
N LEU A 31 17.43 1.47 -3.31
CA LEU A 31 18.54 1.48 -2.36
C LEU A 31 18.37 2.67 -1.43
N LEU A 32 18.37 2.42 -0.13
CA LEU A 32 18.30 3.44 0.92
C LEU A 32 19.55 3.36 1.79
N THR A 33 20.16 4.51 2.11
CA THR A 33 21.28 4.60 3.04
C THR A 33 21.29 5.91 3.81
N GLY A 34 21.65 5.84 5.10
CA GLY A 34 22.03 7.00 5.91
C GLY A 34 23.52 7.37 5.78
N ASP A 35 24.34 6.54 5.12
CA ASP A 35 25.74 6.84 4.89
C ASP A 35 25.90 7.79 3.69
N THR A 36 26.33 9.02 3.98
CA THR A 36 26.50 10.07 2.97
C THR A 36 27.72 9.85 2.06
N GLU A 37 28.65 9.00 2.46
CA GLU A 37 29.87 8.68 1.71
C GLU A 37 29.67 7.50 0.74
N LEU A 38 28.64 6.69 0.93
CA LEU A 38 28.37 5.52 0.09
C LEU A 38 27.93 5.94 -1.31
N ASP A 39 28.63 5.49 -2.34
CA ASP A 39 28.23 5.69 -3.74
C ASP A 39 27.11 4.71 -4.14
N LEU A 40 25.85 5.15 -3.99
CA LEU A 40 24.67 4.33 -4.32
C LEU A 40 24.62 3.94 -5.79
N ILE A 41 25.08 4.79 -6.70
CA ILE A 41 25.09 4.47 -8.14
C ILE A 41 26.05 3.30 -8.39
N ARG A 42 27.25 3.36 -7.83
CA ARG A 42 28.21 2.26 -7.94
C ARG A 42 27.69 0.96 -7.31
N VAL A 43 26.99 1.06 -6.18
CA VAL A 43 26.34 -0.11 -5.56
C VAL A 43 25.29 -0.69 -6.49
N ALA A 44 24.42 0.15 -7.06
CA ALA A 44 23.38 -0.30 -8.00
C ALA A 44 23.98 -0.94 -9.25
N GLU A 45 25.05 -0.38 -9.82
CA GLU A 45 25.77 -0.94 -10.97
C GLU A 45 26.44 -2.30 -10.66
N SER A 46 26.73 -2.57 -9.39
CA SER A 46 27.29 -3.85 -8.96
C SER A 46 26.25 -4.96 -8.78
N ILE A 47 24.97 -4.63 -8.76
CA ILE A 47 23.89 -5.62 -8.59
C ILE A 47 23.82 -6.50 -9.83
N GLN A 48 23.98 -7.79 -9.63
CA GLN A 48 23.79 -8.80 -10.66
C GLN A 48 22.43 -9.47 -10.46
N LEU A 49 21.51 -9.22 -11.38
CA LEU A 49 20.25 -9.91 -11.41
C LEU A 49 20.44 -11.32 -11.93
N ASN A 50 19.98 -12.32 -11.18
CA ASN A 50 19.92 -13.67 -11.69
C ASN A 50 18.83 -13.74 -12.77
N PRO A 51 19.17 -14.00 -14.06
CA PRO A 51 18.17 -14.02 -15.12
C PRO A 51 17.14 -15.16 -14.98
N ASP A 52 17.45 -16.16 -14.19
CA ASP A 52 16.57 -17.33 -13.95
C ASP A 52 15.63 -17.12 -12.75
N LEU A 53 15.83 -16.05 -11.96
CA LEU A 53 14.91 -15.69 -10.88
C LEU A 53 13.66 -15.08 -11.48
N LYS A 54 12.59 -15.85 -11.45
CA LYS A 54 11.24 -15.30 -11.59
C LYS A 54 10.86 -14.66 -10.25
N PRO A 55 10.17 -13.50 -10.26
CA PRO A 55 9.59 -12.96 -9.04
C PRO A 55 8.70 -14.04 -8.42
N THR A 56 9.08 -14.54 -7.26
CA THR A 56 8.36 -15.62 -6.56
C THR A 56 6.92 -15.24 -6.21
N ASN A 57 6.61 -13.95 -6.23
CA ASN A 57 5.33 -13.40 -5.82
C ASN A 57 4.50 -12.78 -6.97
N ALA A 58 5.02 -12.76 -8.22
CA ALA A 58 4.32 -12.09 -9.32
C ALA A 58 2.91 -12.66 -9.55
N ASP A 59 2.77 -13.98 -9.48
CA ASP A 59 1.46 -14.62 -9.63
C ASP A 59 0.53 -14.32 -8.44
N ARG A 60 1.06 -14.25 -7.21
CA ARG A 60 0.29 -13.87 -6.02
C ARG A 60 -0.19 -12.42 -6.10
N TYR A 61 0.67 -11.51 -6.56
CA TYR A 61 0.30 -10.10 -6.75
C TYR A 61 -0.81 -9.97 -7.79
N ARG A 62 -0.66 -10.64 -8.93
CA ARG A 62 -1.68 -10.65 -9.98
C ARG A 62 -3.03 -11.17 -9.46
N LEU A 63 -3.03 -12.29 -8.75
CA LEU A 63 -4.25 -12.86 -8.16
C LEU A 63 -4.91 -11.94 -7.14
N ALA A 64 -4.12 -11.29 -6.27
CA ALA A 64 -4.65 -10.33 -5.31
C ALA A 64 -5.28 -9.11 -5.99
N LEU A 65 -4.65 -8.59 -7.06
CA LEU A 65 -5.19 -7.48 -7.83
C LEU A 65 -6.42 -7.87 -8.65
N GLU A 66 -6.49 -9.11 -9.16
CA GLU A 66 -7.69 -9.65 -9.82
C GLU A 66 -8.86 -9.78 -8.85
N GLU A 67 -8.59 -10.09 -7.58
CA GLU A 67 -9.61 -10.23 -6.53
C GLU A 67 -10.07 -8.89 -5.96
N LEU A 68 -9.13 -7.97 -5.70
CA LEU A 68 -9.37 -6.72 -4.98
C LEU A 68 -9.49 -5.48 -5.88
N GLY A 69 -8.94 -5.53 -7.10
CA GLY A 69 -8.71 -4.37 -7.96
C GLY A 69 -7.32 -3.74 -7.74
N ASP A 70 -6.89 -2.96 -8.72
CA ASP A 70 -5.62 -2.23 -8.70
C ASP A 70 -5.86 -0.75 -8.39
N TYR A 71 -6.05 -0.45 -7.11
CA TYR A 71 -6.32 0.92 -6.64
C TYR A 71 -5.04 1.67 -6.34
N GLN A 72 -4.99 2.93 -6.74
CA GLN A 72 -3.85 3.84 -6.55
C GLN A 72 -4.34 5.22 -6.11
N ILE A 73 -3.51 5.95 -5.37
CA ILE A 73 -3.78 7.34 -5.02
C ILE A 73 -3.31 8.24 -6.16
N THR A 74 -4.25 8.82 -6.91
CA THR A 74 -3.94 9.72 -8.04
C THR A 74 -3.76 11.19 -7.63
N GLY A 75 -4.18 11.55 -6.41
CA GLY A 75 -4.13 12.91 -5.87
C GLY A 75 -2.82 13.27 -5.15
N LEU A 76 -1.83 12.38 -5.11
CA LEU A 76 -0.53 12.71 -4.54
C LEU A 76 0.26 13.66 -5.44
N PRO A 77 1.00 14.64 -4.85
CA PRO A 77 1.94 15.46 -5.61
C PRO A 77 3.01 14.62 -6.33
N ASP A 78 3.54 15.13 -7.46
CA ASP A 78 4.54 14.45 -8.31
C ASP A 78 5.85 14.10 -7.59
N ASN A 79 6.11 14.68 -6.43
CA ASN A 79 7.29 14.37 -5.62
C ASN A 79 7.12 13.14 -4.71
N TYR A 80 5.93 12.56 -4.64
CA TYR A 80 5.70 11.27 -4.01
C TYR A 80 5.95 10.16 -5.01
N LEU A 81 6.66 9.14 -4.57
CA LEU A 81 7.01 7.98 -5.38
C LEU A 81 6.51 6.72 -4.66
N GLU A 82 5.90 5.82 -5.41
CA GLU A 82 5.60 4.49 -4.90
C GLU A 82 6.93 3.74 -4.69
N THR A 83 7.19 3.31 -3.46
CA THR A 83 8.47 2.70 -3.08
C THR A 83 8.31 1.23 -2.73
N GLU A 84 7.15 0.81 -2.33
CA GLU A 84 6.87 -0.57 -1.96
C GLU A 84 5.43 -0.94 -2.31
N PHE A 85 5.27 -2.18 -2.75
CA PHE A 85 4.00 -2.78 -3.07
C PHE A 85 4.00 -4.23 -2.56
N ILE A 86 3.04 -4.55 -1.70
CA ILE A 86 2.83 -5.92 -1.21
C ILE A 86 1.38 -6.29 -1.46
N ALA A 87 1.14 -7.45 -2.03
CA ALA A 87 -0.20 -7.98 -2.23
C ALA A 87 -0.25 -9.48 -1.95
N SER A 88 -1.36 -9.96 -1.44
CA SER A 88 -1.62 -11.37 -1.21
C SER A 88 -3.08 -11.70 -1.48
N PRO A 89 -3.37 -12.71 -2.30
CA PRO A 89 -4.72 -13.21 -2.50
C PRO A 89 -5.19 -14.00 -1.27
N LYS A 90 -6.48 -14.30 -1.21
CA LYS A 90 -7.10 -15.11 -0.15
C LYS A 90 -6.70 -16.60 -0.18
N GLU A 91 -5.85 -17.03 -1.09
CA GLU A 91 -5.47 -18.44 -1.26
C GLU A 91 -4.71 -19.03 -0.06
N ASP A 92 -4.68 -20.38 0.02
CA ASP A 92 -3.91 -21.19 0.98
C ASP A 92 -4.26 -21.03 2.46
N GLY A 93 -5.54 -20.85 2.79
CA GLY A 93 -5.99 -20.73 4.18
C GLY A 93 -5.74 -19.34 4.79
N GLY A 94 -5.39 -18.37 3.97
CA GLY A 94 -5.42 -16.96 4.32
C GLY A 94 -6.87 -16.49 4.50
N TRP A 95 -7.09 -15.63 5.50
CA TRP A 95 -8.42 -15.12 5.82
C TRP A 95 -8.83 -13.92 4.96
N PHE A 96 -7.82 -13.19 4.42
CA PHE A 96 -8.01 -11.93 3.72
C PHE A 96 -7.10 -11.88 2.49
N ALA A 97 -7.64 -11.35 1.37
CA ALA A 97 -6.82 -10.76 0.35
C ALA A 97 -6.46 -9.34 0.80
N TYR A 98 -5.25 -8.90 0.53
CA TYR A 98 -4.82 -7.55 0.90
C TYR A 98 -3.82 -6.99 -0.09
N VAL A 99 -3.80 -5.66 -0.17
CA VAL A 99 -2.80 -4.86 -0.90
C VAL A 99 -2.33 -3.73 -0.01
N TYR A 100 -1.02 -3.51 0.02
CA TYR A 100 -0.35 -2.41 0.70
C TYR A 100 0.52 -1.67 -0.30
N ARG A 101 0.40 -0.36 -0.34
CA ARG A 101 1.21 0.53 -1.17
C ARG A 101 1.81 1.63 -0.32
N TRP A 102 3.11 1.86 -0.46
CA TRP A 102 3.82 2.93 0.22
C TRP A 102 4.31 3.95 -0.77
N TYR A 103 4.03 5.20 -0.46
CA TYR A 103 4.48 6.37 -1.21
C TYR A 103 5.35 7.23 -0.31
N ILE A 104 6.49 7.70 -0.79
CA ILE A 104 7.41 8.55 -0.06
C ILE A 104 7.66 9.86 -0.77
N ASP A 105 7.54 10.99 -0.07
CA ASP A 105 8.18 12.25 -0.46
C ASP A 105 9.62 12.23 0.04
N ALA A 106 10.55 11.85 -0.82
CA ALA A 106 11.96 11.72 -0.48
C ALA A 106 12.58 13.03 0.02
N LYS A 107 12.05 14.19 -0.38
CA LYS A 107 12.55 15.50 0.05
C LYS A 107 12.16 15.83 1.49
N LYS A 108 10.98 15.41 1.92
CA LYS A 108 10.44 15.71 3.25
C LYS A 108 10.54 14.54 4.21
N ASN A 109 10.91 13.36 3.73
CA ASN A 109 10.87 12.11 4.47
C ASN A 109 9.48 11.86 5.11
N THR A 110 8.43 12.10 4.33
CA THR A 110 7.04 11.83 4.73
C THR A 110 6.50 10.69 3.90
N THR A 111 5.73 9.84 4.54
CA THR A 111 5.12 8.66 3.92
C THR A 111 3.60 8.78 3.85
N VAL A 112 3.03 8.17 2.83
CA VAL A 112 1.61 7.90 2.71
C VAL A 112 1.46 6.41 2.42
N GLU A 113 0.61 5.74 3.17
CA GLU A 113 0.29 4.33 2.98
C GLU A 113 -1.15 4.19 2.52
N LEU A 114 -1.39 3.44 1.46
CA LEU A 114 -2.70 2.97 1.04
C LEU A 114 -2.78 1.47 1.29
N ASN A 115 -3.70 1.08 2.15
CA ASN A 115 -3.98 -0.32 2.43
C ASN A 115 -5.43 -0.62 2.07
N TYR A 116 -5.67 -1.77 1.44
CA TYR A 116 -7.02 -2.27 1.26
C TYR A 116 -7.04 -3.79 1.34
N GLU A 117 -8.09 -4.30 1.94
CA GLU A 117 -8.22 -5.74 2.21
C GLU A 117 -9.68 -6.16 2.18
N THR A 118 -9.93 -7.44 1.90
CA THR A 118 -11.26 -8.02 2.04
C THR A 118 -11.63 -8.17 3.52
N PHE A 119 -12.92 -8.16 3.83
CA PHE A 119 -13.43 -8.55 5.14
C PHE A 119 -14.49 -9.65 4.99
N LEU A 120 -14.66 -10.44 6.07
CA LEU A 120 -15.62 -11.53 6.11
C LEU A 120 -16.92 -11.07 6.79
N LEU A 121 -18.05 -11.53 6.27
CA LEU A 121 -19.37 -11.37 6.91
C LEU A 121 -19.77 -12.67 7.65
N ASN A 122 -20.72 -12.54 8.58
CA ASN A 122 -21.36 -13.71 9.21
C ASN A 122 -22.00 -14.58 8.11
N GLY A 123 -21.53 -15.80 7.93
CA GLY A 123 -21.97 -16.74 6.89
C GLY A 123 -20.90 -17.11 5.88
N ASP A 124 -19.80 -16.35 5.79
CA ASP A 124 -18.65 -16.69 4.95
C ASP A 124 -17.70 -17.71 5.65
N LYS A 125 -18.12 -18.28 6.78
CA LYS A 125 -17.30 -19.22 7.55
C LYS A 125 -17.34 -20.60 6.91
N ASP A 126 -16.18 -21.13 6.55
CA ASP A 126 -16.02 -22.56 6.42
C ASP A 126 -16.20 -23.22 7.80
N GLU A 127 -17.06 -24.24 7.90
CA GLU A 127 -17.42 -24.92 9.15
C GLU A 127 -16.19 -25.57 9.86
N ASP A 128 -15.06 -25.74 9.17
CA ASP A 128 -13.87 -26.39 9.66
C ASP A 128 -12.88 -25.48 10.40
N SER A 129 -13.09 -24.18 10.44
CA SER A 129 -12.19 -23.26 11.14
C SER A 129 -12.52 -23.18 12.63
N ALA A 130 -11.84 -23.98 13.43
CA ALA A 130 -11.97 -24.04 14.90
C ALA A 130 -11.49 -22.80 15.66
N GLN A 131 -10.99 -21.77 15.00
CA GLN A 131 -10.63 -20.50 15.65
C GLN A 131 -11.88 -19.62 15.75
N LYS A 132 -12.25 -19.30 16.99
CA LYS A 132 -13.17 -18.23 17.29
C LYS A 132 -12.52 -16.92 16.84
N LEU A 133 -12.81 -16.51 15.62
CA LEU A 133 -12.51 -15.14 15.18
C LEU A 133 -13.28 -14.17 16.05
N GLU A 134 -12.70 -12.99 16.21
CA GLU A 134 -13.38 -11.81 16.72
C GLU A 134 -14.74 -11.62 16.04
N PRO A 135 -15.68 -10.91 16.68
CA PRO A 135 -17.02 -10.77 16.14
C PRO A 135 -16.97 -10.28 14.71
N VAL A 136 -17.55 -11.05 13.81
CA VAL A 136 -17.62 -10.70 12.39
C VAL A 136 -18.45 -9.41 12.27
N PRO A 137 -17.97 -8.40 11.53
CA PRO A 137 -18.69 -7.15 11.41
C PRO A 137 -20.04 -7.33 10.74
N GLU A 138 -21.09 -6.76 11.33
CA GLU A 138 -22.46 -6.81 10.83
C GLU A 138 -22.86 -5.54 10.07
N THR A 139 -22.08 -4.48 10.20
CA THR A 139 -22.33 -3.17 9.58
C THR A 139 -21.02 -2.48 9.22
N PRO A 140 -21.04 -1.54 8.24
CA PRO A 140 -19.89 -0.69 7.97
C PRO A 140 -19.34 0.01 9.21
N ASP A 141 -20.21 0.53 10.08
CA ASP A 141 -19.81 1.20 11.32
C ASP A 141 -18.99 0.31 12.26
N THR A 142 -19.26 -0.98 12.26
CA THR A 142 -18.48 -1.94 13.06
C THR A 142 -17.07 -2.04 12.52
N ILE A 143 -16.89 -2.13 11.20
CA ILE A 143 -15.57 -2.16 10.56
C ILE A 143 -14.82 -0.85 10.82
N LEU A 144 -15.48 0.30 10.61
CA LEU A 144 -14.88 1.60 10.84
C LEU A 144 -14.33 1.73 12.26
N LYS A 145 -15.08 1.27 13.27
CA LYS A 145 -14.64 1.25 14.67
C LYS A 145 -13.46 0.29 14.92
N MET A 146 -13.48 -0.88 14.31
CA MET A 146 -12.39 -1.87 14.41
C MET A 146 -11.09 -1.37 13.80
N LYS A 147 -11.18 -0.56 12.74
CA LYS A 147 -10.05 -0.01 11.99
C LYS A 147 -9.58 1.36 12.48
N GLY A 148 -9.96 1.77 13.67
CA GLY A 148 -9.45 2.98 14.30
C GLY A 148 -10.51 4.04 14.59
N GLY A 149 -11.69 3.96 14.00
CA GLY A 149 -12.79 4.92 14.20
C GLY A 149 -12.45 6.33 13.72
N GLY A 150 -13.13 7.32 14.28
CA GLY A 150 -12.90 8.72 13.95
C GLY A 150 -14.20 9.50 13.77
N GLU A 151 -14.09 10.70 13.21
CA GLU A 151 -15.23 11.50 12.82
C GLU A 151 -15.87 10.89 11.56
N ALA A 152 -17.18 10.69 11.61
CA ALA A 152 -17.92 10.10 10.50
C ALA A 152 -17.92 11.01 9.27
N THR A 153 -17.61 10.44 8.11
CA THR A 153 -17.60 11.10 6.80
C THR A 153 -17.99 10.14 5.70
N THR A 154 -17.79 10.50 4.45
CA THR A 154 -17.96 9.61 3.29
C THR A 154 -16.82 9.78 2.30
N VAL A 155 -16.38 8.70 1.69
CA VAL A 155 -15.40 8.69 0.57
C VAL A 155 -16.13 8.14 -0.65
N GLN A 156 -16.23 8.91 -1.72
CA GLN A 156 -16.94 8.50 -2.96
C GLN A 156 -18.36 7.94 -2.69
N GLY A 157 -19.04 8.46 -1.66
CA GLY A 157 -20.37 7.99 -1.24
C GLY A 157 -20.38 6.78 -0.31
N MET A 158 -19.25 6.17 -0.03
CA MET A 158 -19.10 5.05 0.90
C MET A 158 -18.93 5.53 2.34
N PRO A 159 -19.44 4.80 3.34
CA PRO A 159 -19.23 5.12 4.75
C PRO A 159 -17.74 5.18 5.11
N ALA A 160 -17.34 6.24 5.81
CA ALA A 160 -15.95 6.49 6.18
C ALA A 160 -15.82 7.09 7.58
N ALA A 161 -14.63 6.99 8.15
CA ALA A 161 -14.25 7.67 9.37
C ALA A 161 -12.84 8.25 9.23
N VAL A 162 -12.63 9.47 9.71
CA VAL A 162 -11.37 10.20 9.59
C VAL A 162 -10.89 10.70 10.94
N THR A 163 -9.58 10.60 11.16
CA THR A 163 -8.84 11.23 12.26
C THR A 163 -7.68 12.02 11.69
N GLN A 164 -6.89 12.66 12.55
CA GLN A 164 -5.61 13.20 12.12
C GLN A 164 -4.67 12.03 11.76
N GLY A 165 -4.12 12.05 10.57
CA GLY A 165 -3.17 11.05 10.10
C GLY A 165 -3.77 9.74 9.58
N HIS A 166 -5.09 9.53 9.68
CA HIS A 166 -5.70 8.28 9.23
C HIS A 166 -7.14 8.49 8.74
N ILE A 167 -7.48 7.85 7.62
CA ILE A 167 -8.85 7.73 7.11
C ILE A 167 -9.12 6.28 6.72
N VAL A 168 -10.32 5.81 7.02
CA VAL A 168 -10.80 4.47 6.66
C VAL A 168 -12.17 4.59 6.02
N TRP A 169 -12.42 3.80 4.96
CA TRP A 169 -13.76 3.70 4.35
C TRP A 169 -14.06 2.27 3.93
N VAL A 170 -15.33 1.96 3.75
CA VAL A 170 -15.81 0.60 3.54
C VAL A 170 -16.66 0.53 2.27
N ASP A 171 -16.19 -0.21 1.30
CA ASP A 171 -17.01 -0.70 0.20
C ASP A 171 -17.73 -1.97 0.67
N TRP A 172 -18.95 -1.78 1.16
CA TRP A 172 -19.73 -2.86 1.71
C TRP A 172 -20.21 -3.85 0.66
N GLU A 173 -20.45 -3.37 -0.55
CA GLU A 173 -20.94 -4.19 -1.66
C GLU A 173 -19.87 -5.17 -2.13
N ASN A 174 -18.63 -4.70 -2.29
CA ASN A 174 -17.49 -5.49 -2.73
C ASN A 174 -16.72 -6.14 -1.55
N LYS A 175 -17.14 -5.91 -0.30
CA LYS A 175 -16.50 -6.45 0.91
C LYS A 175 -15.03 -6.04 1.04
N VAL A 176 -14.71 -4.80 0.71
CA VAL A 176 -13.35 -4.24 0.80
C VAL A 176 -13.32 -3.08 1.78
N VAL A 177 -12.35 -3.08 2.66
CA VAL A 177 -12.03 -1.94 3.52
C VAL A 177 -10.74 -1.30 3.07
N PHE A 178 -10.76 0.01 2.95
CA PHE A 178 -9.63 0.84 2.53
C PHE A 178 -9.16 1.70 3.69
N GLN A 179 -7.86 1.97 3.74
CA GLN A 179 -7.24 2.83 4.72
C GLN A 179 -6.14 3.66 4.08
N ILE A 180 -6.04 4.94 4.42
CA ILE A 180 -4.87 5.76 4.17
C ILE A 180 -4.31 6.22 5.50
N THR A 181 -3.01 6.03 5.68
CA THR A 181 -2.24 6.53 6.83
C THR A 181 -1.19 7.52 6.34
N ALA A 182 -1.16 8.71 6.93
CA ALA A 182 -0.19 9.76 6.62
C ALA A 182 -0.08 10.74 7.80
N ASP A 183 0.81 10.49 8.73
CA ASP A 183 0.94 11.20 10.00
C ASP A 183 1.07 12.73 9.90
N SER A 184 1.58 13.22 8.78
CA SER A 184 1.77 14.67 8.53
C SER A 184 0.55 15.37 7.93
N MET A 185 -0.54 14.64 7.66
CA MET A 185 -1.72 15.17 6.96
C MET A 185 -2.89 15.44 7.89
N THR A 186 -3.62 16.51 7.58
CA THR A 186 -4.89 16.84 8.24
C THR A 186 -6.01 15.95 7.73
N ALA A 187 -7.15 15.91 8.45
CA ALA A 187 -8.34 15.19 8.03
C ALA A 187 -8.82 15.60 6.62
N ASP A 188 -8.83 16.93 6.33
CA ASP A 188 -9.24 17.44 5.00
C ASP A 188 -8.31 16.98 3.87
N GLN A 189 -6.99 16.91 4.13
CA GLN A 189 -6.03 16.41 3.15
C GLN A 189 -6.20 14.90 2.91
N LEU A 190 -6.42 14.14 3.98
CA LEU A 190 -6.69 12.71 3.88
C LEU A 190 -8.00 12.43 3.12
N GLN A 191 -9.04 13.24 3.36
CA GLN A 191 -10.29 13.15 2.62
C GLN A 191 -10.08 13.35 1.11
N GLN A 192 -9.32 14.37 0.73
CA GLN A 192 -8.99 14.64 -0.68
C GLN A 192 -8.20 13.50 -1.32
N LEU A 193 -7.24 12.89 -0.59
CA LEU A 193 -6.51 11.74 -1.08
C LEU A 193 -7.41 10.52 -1.24
N ALA A 194 -8.26 10.23 -0.25
CA ALA A 194 -9.19 9.10 -0.31
C ALA A 194 -10.16 9.22 -1.50
N ASP A 195 -10.67 10.44 -1.76
CA ASP A 195 -11.53 10.71 -2.92
C ASP A 195 -10.79 10.56 -4.27
N SER A 196 -9.45 10.57 -4.28
CA SER A 196 -8.62 10.39 -5.47
C SER A 196 -8.18 8.94 -5.73
N VAL A 197 -8.55 8.00 -4.88
CA VAL A 197 -8.25 6.58 -5.08
C VAL A 197 -9.08 6.03 -6.25
N GLN A 198 -8.41 5.43 -7.23
CA GLN A 198 -9.01 4.89 -8.46
C GLN A 198 -8.42 3.53 -8.80
#